data_578d9f1461c14330a3127a987a1a1d8d
#
_entry.id   578d9f1461c14330a3127a987a1a1d8d
#
_cell.length_a   1.000
_cell.length_b   1.000
_cell.length_c   1.000
_cell.angle_alpha   90.00
_cell.angle_beta   90.00
_cell.angle_gamma   90.00
#
_symmetry.space_group_name_H-M   'P 1'
#
loop_
_entity.id
_entity.type
_entity.pdbx_description
1 polymer ?
#
loop_
_entity_poly.entity_id
_entity_poly.type
_entity_poly.pdbx_seq_one_letter_code
_entity_poly.pdbx_strand_id
1 'polypeptide(L)'
;MNQAVAEAIDGKAKIAVLGKKMLRYRWITYGMFLLTYIFVYFDRVAPAVVAPELMKEFGLTATTLGILSSMYFYPYAAMQFPSGILSDKIGPRLSMSSFFVIAAIGTALFGMAQTFGWCIFGRFLMGVGVAVVWMPCMKILYNWFRPNELATLTGVMLTWGNVGAILASAPLAFLVGIVGWRNSFLWLGAFMIIISIIDYIIVRNKPSDMGYPTVSEIDGIDYYPAQTAAQKTTFKQNFFTLLKMKNYWLISLYAFVIYGTVMGFQGLWFIPYAQQVVGLPKQQAANMLMFWPIGMALGCFAAGFASDRILKSRRKTSLYGMIIYVVTWIPLAFFAGSIPPNMFYPLLFAMGFFCGAYVPNYAHIADGQPSSFMATSNGMLNIWYFIGGAGYQALMGVVLDMYGKVDGKFPVEAYQATFMFCMVSLVAGAVAMYFTTDSKPIITKKAA
;
A
#
# COMPACT_ATOMS: atom_id res chain seq x y z
N MET A 1 -10.00 21.51 53.29
CA MET A 1 -10.24 20.14 52.76
C MET A 1 -11.40 20.09 51.76
N ASN A 2 -12.46 20.91 51.89
CA ASN A 2 -13.62 20.83 51.01
C ASN A 2 -13.45 21.40 49.60
N GLN A 3 -12.62 22.44 49.39
CA GLN A 3 -12.46 23.06 48.07
C GLN A 3 -11.67 22.19 47.09
N ALA A 4 -10.58 21.56 47.51
CA ALA A 4 -9.81 20.63 46.69
C ALA A 4 -10.58 19.35 46.31
N VAL A 5 -11.46 18.89 47.19
CA VAL A 5 -12.36 17.75 46.93
C VAL A 5 -13.45 18.12 45.92
N ALA A 6 -14.03 19.33 46.04
CA ALA A 6 -15.03 19.83 45.10
C ALA A 6 -14.44 20.02 43.67
N GLU A 7 -13.25 20.60 43.60
CA GLU A 7 -12.51 20.75 42.30
C GLU A 7 -12.16 19.39 41.68
N ALA A 8 -11.76 18.39 42.47
CA ALA A 8 -11.48 17.04 42.00
C ALA A 8 -12.74 16.31 41.50
N ILE A 9 -13.89 16.53 42.13
CA ILE A 9 -15.17 15.96 41.71
C ILE A 9 -15.63 16.63 40.39
N ASP A 10 -15.53 17.95 40.28
CA ASP A 10 -15.86 18.69 39.06
C ASP A 10 -14.95 18.30 37.90
N GLY A 11 -13.66 18.12 38.16
CA GLY A 11 -12.69 17.62 37.20
C GLY A 11 -13.02 16.22 36.66
N LYS A 12 -13.41 15.27 37.53
CA LYS A 12 -13.83 13.92 37.11
C LYS A 12 -15.13 13.94 36.31
N ALA A 13 -16.10 14.75 36.72
CA ALA A 13 -17.37 14.91 36.00
C ALA A 13 -17.13 15.50 34.59
N LYS A 14 -16.27 16.50 34.48
CA LYS A 14 -15.84 17.10 33.19
C LYS A 14 -15.15 16.11 32.30
N ILE A 15 -14.21 15.31 32.83
CA ILE A 15 -13.52 14.23 32.06
C ILE A 15 -14.54 13.20 31.56
N ALA A 16 -15.52 12.81 32.38
CA ALA A 16 -16.55 11.84 31.98
C ALA A 16 -17.43 12.35 30.83
N VAL A 17 -17.82 13.61 30.83
CA VAL A 17 -18.66 14.22 29.79
C VAL A 17 -17.88 14.45 28.52
N LEU A 18 -16.71 15.07 28.61
CA LEU A 18 -15.84 15.37 27.44
C LEU A 18 -15.24 14.10 26.86
N GLY A 19 -14.94 13.10 27.68
CA GLY A 19 -14.46 11.79 27.26
C GLY A 19 -15.46 11.07 26.34
N LYS A 20 -16.75 11.11 26.64
CA LYS A 20 -17.79 10.57 25.74
C LYS A 20 -17.83 11.27 24.40
N LYS A 21 -17.63 12.60 24.36
CA LYS A 21 -17.55 13.35 23.10
C LYS A 21 -16.31 12.96 22.31
N MET A 22 -15.16 12.86 22.96
CA MET A 22 -13.90 12.41 22.35
C MET A 22 -14.03 11.01 21.74
N LEU A 23 -14.59 10.06 22.49
CA LEU A 23 -14.80 8.67 22.03
C LEU A 23 -15.75 8.55 20.83
N ARG A 24 -16.62 9.53 20.60
CA ARG A 24 -17.43 9.62 19.38
C ARG A 24 -16.65 10.28 18.24
N TYR A 25 -15.97 11.38 18.51
CA TYR A 25 -15.26 12.17 17.52
C TYR A 25 -14.11 11.40 16.87
N ARG A 26 -13.41 10.54 17.61
CA ARG A 26 -12.32 9.71 17.10
C ARG A 26 -12.74 8.84 15.90
N TRP A 27 -14.00 8.38 15.86
CA TRP A 27 -14.52 7.58 14.76
C TRP A 27 -14.76 8.39 13.50
N ILE A 28 -15.11 9.67 13.63
CA ILE A 28 -15.22 10.61 12.49
C ILE A 28 -13.84 10.81 11.90
N THR A 29 -12.84 11.10 12.73
CA THR A 29 -11.43 11.23 12.31
C THR A 29 -10.93 9.96 11.61
N TYR A 30 -11.26 8.79 12.16
CA TYR A 30 -10.88 7.50 11.56
C TYR A 30 -11.58 7.25 10.22
N GLY A 31 -12.86 7.60 10.10
CA GLY A 31 -13.60 7.53 8.84
C GLY A 31 -12.96 8.37 7.73
N MET A 32 -12.47 9.56 8.08
CA MET A 32 -11.72 10.41 7.14
C MET A 32 -10.42 9.75 6.67
N PHE A 33 -9.70 9.06 7.56
CA PHE A 33 -8.51 8.30 7.16
C PHE A 33 -8.83 7.17 6.20
N LEU A 34 -9.91 6.44 6.45
CA LEU A 34 -10.35 5.39 5.54
C LEU A 34 -10.66 5.96 4.16
N LEU A 35 -11.35 7.10 4.11
CA LEU A 35 -11.70 7.77 2.86
C LEU A 35 -10.47 8.23 2.08
N THR A 36 -9.51 8.88 2.75
CA THR A 36 -8.26 9.34 2.13
C THR A 36 -7.39 8.16 1.70
N TYR A 37 -7.35 7.08 2.49
CA TYR A 37 -6.51 5.92 2.20
C TYR A 37 -6.98 5.09 1.00
N ILE A 38 -8.27 5.18 0.62
CA ILE A 38 -8.79 4.62 -0.64
C ILE A 38 -7.96 5.10 -1.83
N PHE A 39 -7.67 6.42 -1.89
CA PHE A 39 -6.96 7.01 -3.03
C PHE A 39 -5.50 6.61 -3.11
N VAL A 40 -4.87 6.25 -1.99
CA VAL A 40 -3.50 5.71 -1.99
C VAL A 40 -3.40 4.43 -2.84
N TYR A 41 -4.39 3.54 -2.74
CA TYR A 41 -4.41 2.30 -3.53
C TYR A 41 -5.06 2.49 -4.90
N PHE A 42 -6.04 3.38 -5.00
CA PHE A 42 -6.67 3.76 -6.26
C PHE A 42 -5.63 4.22 -7.29
N ASP A 43 -4.81 5.21 -6.93
CA ASP A 43 -3.80 5.80 -7.83
C ASP A 43 -2.71 4.80 -8.25
N ARG A 44 -2.49 3.73 -7.49
CA ARG A 44 -1.53 2.65 -7.85
C ARG A 44 -2.02 1.83 -9.04
N VAL A 45 -3.32 1.56 -9.09
CA VAL A 45 -3.92 0.59 -10.04
C VAL A 45 -4.60 1.28 -11.22
N ALA A 46 -5.03 2.54 -11.06
CA ALA A 46 -5.75 3.31 -12.06
C ALA A 46 -5.11 3.32 -13.48
N PRO A 47 -3.76 3.32 -13.64
CA PRO A 47 -3.15 3.27 -14.98
C PRO A 47 -3.51 2.04 -15.80
N ALA A 48 -3.77 0.89 -15.16
CA ALA A 48 -4.15 -0.33 -15.87
C ALA A 48 -5.41 -0.16 -16.71
N VAL A 49 -6.38 0.61 -16.18
CA VAL A 49 -7.67 0.85 -16.83
C VAL A 49 -7.55 1.78 -18.03
N VAL A 50 -6.64 2.75 -17.97
CA VAL A 50 -6.47 3.76 -19.03
C VAL A 50 -5.26 3.51 -19.92
N ALA A 51 -4.54 2.40 -19.69
CA ALA A 51 -3.34 2.05 -20.45
C ALA A 51 -3.56 2.00 -21.97
N PRO A 52 -4.65 1.37 -22.50
CA PRO A 52 -4.89 1.32 -23.92
C PRO A 52 -5.11 2.71 -24.56
N GLU A 53 -5.83 3.60 -23.86
CA GLU A 53 -6.09 4.96 -24.32
C GLU A 53 -4.80 5.78 -24.35
N LEU A 54 -3.97 5.70 -23.29
CA LEU A 54 -2.70 6.39 -23.21
C LEU A 54 -1.74 5.94 -24.31
N MET A 55 -1.65 4.61 -24.55
CA MET A 55 -0.82 4.06 -25.63
C MET A 55 -1.25 4.57 -27.00
N LYS A 56 -2.55 4.60 -27.25
CA LYS A 56 -3.11 5.05 -28.53
C LYS A 56 -2.92 6.55 -28.74
N GLU A 57 -3.21 7.34 -27.71
CA GLU A 57 -3.26 8.80 -27.80
C GLU A 57 -1.85 9.43 -27.90
N PHE A 58 -0.90 8.90 -27.11
CA PHE A 58 0.48 9.43 -27.09
C PHE A 58 1.46 8.60 -27.90
N GLY A 59 1.01 7.57 -28.61
CA GLY A 59 1.89 6.68 -29.39
C GLY A 59 2.93 5.94 -28.56
N LEU A 60 2.57 5.55 -27.31
CA LEU A 60 3.51 4.99 -26.37
C LEU A 60 3.90 3.55 -26.71
N THR A 61 5.19 3.23 -26.53
CA THR A 61 5.64 1.86 -26.44
C THR A 61 5.25 1.24 -25.09
N ALA A 62 5.38 -0.07 -24.94
CA ALA A 62 5.12 -0.71 -23.65
C ALA A 62 6.11 -0.24 -22.57
N THR A 63 7.38 -0.05 -22.94
CA THR A 63 8.41 0.50 -22.05
C THR A 63 8.05 1.89 -21.55
N THR A 64 7.66 2.80 -22.43
CA THR A 64 7.31 4.18 -22.04
C THR A 64 6.04 4.23 -21.19
N LEU A 65 5.05 3.38 -21.45
CA LEU A 65 3.89 3.23 -20.60
C LEU A 65 4.27 2.69 -19.20
N GLY A 66 5.16 1.70 -19.14
CA GLY A 66 5.72 1.17 -17.91
C GLY A 66 6.45 2.24 -17.09
N ILE A 67 7.27 3.07 -17.73
CA ILE A 67 7.96 4.21 -17.10
C ILE A 67 6.94 5.22 -16.56
N LEU A 68 5.91 5.57 -17.33
CA LEU A 68 4.84 6.46 -16.90
C LEU A 68 4.17 5.95 -15.62
N SER A 69 3.82 4.67 -15.60
CA SER A 69 3.19 4.06 -14.43
C SER A 69 4.13 4.00 -13.23
N SER A 70 5.41 3.72 -13.46
CA SER A 70 6.47 3.66 -12.44
C SER A 70 6.71 5.00 -11.74
N MET A 71 6.42 6.14 -12.42
CA MET A 71 6.67 7.48 -11.88
C MET A 71 5.88 7.80 -10.60
N TYR A 72 4.88 7.02 -10.27
CA TYR A 72 4.22 7.07 -8.97
C TYR A 72 5.08 6.49 -7.85
N PHE A 73 5.76 5.38 -8.09
CA PHE A 73 6.43 4.59 -7.06
C PHE A 73 7.79 5.15 -6.65
N TYR A 74 8.55 5.75 -7.57
CA TYR A 74 9.86 6.34 -7.25
C TYR A 74 9.76 7.47 -6.20
N PRO A 75 8.92 8.51 -6.41
CA PRO A 75 8.75 9.54 -5.39
C PRO A 75 8.08 8.99 -4.12
N TYR A 76 7.18 8.02 -4.25
CA TYR A 76 6.58 7.35 -3.09
C TYR A 76 7.65 6.69 -2.21
N ALA A 77 8.59 5.93 -2.81
CA ALA A 77 9.71 5.32 -2.10
C ALA A 77 10.63 6.36 -1.44
N ALA A 78 10.96 7.43 -2.17
CA ALA A 78 11.81 8.52 -1.66
C ALA A 78 11.18 9.24 -0.47
N MET A 79 9.86 9.41 -0.47
CA MET A 79 9.10 10.12 0.57
C MET A 79 8.86 9.28 1.83
N GLN A 80 9.22 7.99 1.88
CA GLN A 80 9.00 7.14 3.07
C GLN A 80 9.68 7.72 4.33
N PHE A 81 10.91 8.24 4.22
CA PHE A 81 11.60 8.87 5.34
C PHE A 81 11.14 10.31 5.62
N PRO A 82 11.06 11.20 4.61
CA PRO A 82 10.59 12.55 4.82
C PRO A 82 9.19 12.64 5.42
N SER A 83 8.28 11.69 5.13
CA SER A 83 6.90 11.70 5.61
C SER A 83 6.81 11.66 7.15
N GLY A 84 7.66 10.85 7.80
CA GLY A 84 7.74 10.81 9.26
C GLY A 84 8.21 12.14 9.86
N ILE A 85 9.29 12.71 9.29
CA ILE A 85 9.87 13.99 9.73
C ILE A 85 8.87 15.14 9.54
N LEU A 86 8.17 15.16 8.41
CA LEU A 86 7.12 16.14 8.14
C LEU A 86 5.99 16.05 9.15
N SER A 87 5.50 14.84 9.41
CA SER A 87 4.46 14.61 10.43
C SER A 87 4.89 15.05 11.83
N ASP A 88 6.19 14.96 12.15
CA ASP A 88 6.72 15.43 13.44
C ASP A 88 6.85 16.95 13.53
N LYS A 89 7.30 17.61 12.45
CA LYS A 89 7.59 19.05 12.44
C LYS A 89 6.35 19.91 12.27
N ILE A 90 5.50 19.61 11.29
CA ILE A 90 4.32 20.42 10.96
C ILE A 90 3.00 19.85 11.49
N GLY A 91 3.09 18.68 12.11
CA GLY A 91 1.94 17.95 12.64
C GLY A 91 1.22 17.07 11.61
N PRO A 92 0.59 15.99 12.07
CA PRO A 92 -0.01 15.00 11.17
C PRO A 92 -1.21 15.56 10.38
N ARG A 93 -2.05 16.40 10.96
CA ARG A 93 -3.19 17.04 10.29
C ARG A 93 -2.75 17.82 9.04
N LEU A 94 -1.81 18.74 9.21
CA LEU A 94 -1.36 19.61 8.12
C LEU A 94 -0.55 18.84 7.09
N SER A 95 0.34 17.91 7.52
CA SER A 95 1.13 17.12 6.59
C SER A 95 0.24 16.22 5.71
N MET A 96 -0.75 15.53 6.29
CA MET A 96 -1.67 14.70 5.52
C MET A 96 -2.48 15.55 4.52
N SER A 97 -3.17 16.59 4.99
CA SER A 97 -4.05 17.39 4.12
C SER A 97 -3.27 18.10 3.03
N SER A 98 -2.13 18.75 3.32
CA SER A 98 -1.37 19.49 2.30
C SER A 98 -0.78 18.57 1.24
N PHE A 99 -0.26 17.41 1.62
CA PHE A 99 0.29 16.47 0.66
C PHE A 99 -0.80 15.76 -0.13
N PHE A 100 -1.97 15.52 0.45
CA PHE A 100 -3.10 14.99 -0.29
C PHE A 100 -3.65 16.00 -1.34
N VAL A 101 -3.54 17.32 -1.10
CA VAL A 101 -3.75 18.33 -2.16
C VAL A 101 -2.74 18.19 -3.29
N ILE A 102 -1.46 17.91 -2.98
CA ILE A 102 -0.43 17.68 -4.02
C ILE A 102 -0.82 16.46 -4.88
N ALA A 103 -1.29 15.38 -4.25
CA ALA A 103 -1.79 14.21 -4.97
C ALA A 103 -2.99 14.57 -5.87
N ALA A 104 -3.94 15.31 -5.34
CA ALA A 104 -5.12 15.76 -6.07
C ALA A 104 -4.78 16.63 -7.30
N ILE A 105 -3.84 17.57 -7.12
CA ILE A 105 -3.30 18.39 -8.23
C ILE A 105 -2.62 17.47 -9.27
N GLY A 106 -1.81 16.50 -8.82
CA GLY A 106 -1.19 15.52 -9.71
C GLY A 106 -2.23 14.73 -10.52
N THR A 107 -3.32 14.30 -9.88
CA THR A 107 -4.43 13.58 -10.52
C THR A 107 -5.17 14.46 -11.55
N ALA A 108 -5.43 15.72 -11.22
CA ALA A 108 -6.04 16.67 -12.14
C ALA A 108 -5.12 17.00 -13.33
N LEU A 109 -3.83 17.24 -13.08
CA LEU A 109 -2.82 17.47 -14.13
C LEU A 109 -2.68 16.26 -15.07
N PHE A 110 -2.76 15.04 -14.54
CA PHE A 110 -2.77 13.84 -15.37
C PHE A 110 -3.98 13.84 -16.32
N GLY A 111 -5.18 14.18 -15.83
CA GLY A 111 -6.38 14.31 -16.66
C GLY A 111 -6.29 15.43 -17.70
N MET A 112 -5.58 16.52 -17.40
CA MET A 112 -5.39 17.68 -18.31
C MET A 112 -4.22 17.49 -19.28
N ALA A 113 -3.42 16.44 -19.12
CA ALA A 113 -2.17 16.26 -19.86
C ALA A 113 -2.39 16.17 -21.37
N GLN A 114 -1.75 17.05 -22.13
CA GLN A 114 -1.72 17.04 -23.60
C GLN A 114 -0.45 16.41 -24.15
N THR A 115 0.55 16.22 -23.33
CA THR A 115 1.81 15.60 -23.69
C THR A 115 2.20 14.52 -22.69
N PHE A 116 3.02 13.58 -23.12
CA PHE A 116 3.58 12.53 -22.28
C PHE A 116 4.29 13.07 -21.02
N GLY A 117 5.03 14.18 -21.17
CA GLY A 117 5.74 14.83 -20.05
C GLY A 117 4.81 15.29 -18.92
N TRP A 118 3.66 15.84 -19.26
CA TRP A 118 2.64 16.23 -18.27
C TRP A 118 1.99 15.02 -17.58
N CYS A 119 1.79 13.93 -18.31
CA CYS A 119 1.34 12.68 -17.69
C CYS A 119 2.35 12.16 -16.65
N ILE A 120 3.65 12.16 -16.98
CA ILE A 120 4.73 11.76 -16.07
C ILE A 120 4.75 12.66 -14.83
N PHE A 121 4.68 13.99 -15.02
CA PHE A 121 4.70 14.95 -13.93
C PHE A 121 3.49 14.81 -13.02
N GLY A 122 2.29 14.59 -13.58
CA GLY A 122 1.09 14.29 -12.80
C GLY A 122 1.27 13.03 -11.95
N ARG A 123 1.80 11.94 -12.51
CA ARG A 123 2.10 10.69 -11.79
C ARG A 123 3.14 10.88 -10.69
N PHE A 124 4.16 11.68 -10.94
CA PHE A 124 5.16 12.03 -9.94
C PHE A 124 4.52 12.77 -8.74
N LEU A 125 3.68 13.77 -8.99
CA LEU A 125 2.98 14.52 -7.92
C LEU A 125 2.01 13.62 -7.14
N MET A 126 1.26 12.73 -7.82
CA MET A 126 0.44 11.72 -7.13
C MET A 126 1.29 10.92 -6.14
N GLY A 127 2.43 10.39 -6.59
CA GLY A 127 3.33 9.59 -5.76
C GLY A 127 3.87 10.35 -4.56
N VAL A 128 4.33 11.60 -4.74
CA VAL A 128 4.77 12.49 -3.64
C VAL A 128 3.65 12.71 -2.63
N GLY A 129 2.45 13.04 -3.11
CA GLY A 129 1.34 13.41 -2.26
C GLY A 129 0.82 12.26 -1.41
N VAL A 130 0.54 11.10 -2.01
CA VAL A 130 -0.02 9.97 -1.27
C VAL A 130 0.99 9.27 -0.36
N ALA A 131 2.30 9.44 -0.60
CA ALA A 131 3.34 8.84 0.25
C ALA A 131 3.31 9.38 1.69
N VAL A 132 2.84 10.61 1.87
CA VAL A 132 2.79 11.27 3.18
C VAL A 132 1.49 10.97 3.94
N VAL A 133 0.58 10.13 3.42
CA VAL A 133 -0.70 9.83 4.09
C VAL A 133 -0.53 8.85 5.25
N TRP A 134 0.28 7.80 5.08
CA TRP A 134 0.37 6.69 6.05
C TRP A 134 0.88 7.11 7.44
N MET A 135 2.03 7.81 7.50
CA MET A 135 2.66 8.14 8.77
C MET A 135 1.82 9.10 9.63
N PRO A 136 1.23 10.18 9.08
CA PRO A 136 0.29 11.02 9.81
C PRO A 136 -0.92 10.26 10.36
N CYS A 137 -1.53 9.37 9.55
CA CYS A 137 -2.64 8.55 10.01
C CYS A 137 -2.26 7.71 11.23
N MET A 138 -1.12 7.00 11.17
CA MET A 138 -0.62 6.22 12.31
C MET A 138 -0.44 7.09 13.55
N LYS A 139 0.20 8.26 13.42
CA LYS A 139 0.43 9.17 14.54
C LYS A 139 -0.87 9.66 15.19
N ILE A 140 -1.89 9.95 14.38
CA ILE A 140 -3.20 10.34 14.91
C ILE A 140 -3.88 9.15 15.57
N LEU A 141 -3.81 7.94 15.00
CA LEU A 141 -4.35 6.74 15.65
C LEU A 141 -3.73 6.54 17.04
N TYR A 142 -2.41 6.69 17.21
CA TYR A 142 -1.75 6.62 18.51
C TYR A 142 -2.25 7.68 19.51
N ASN A 143 -2.63 8.86 19.06
CA ASN A 143 -3.10 9.94 19.91
C ASN A 143 -4.57 9.79 20.33
N TRP A 144 -5.40 9.11 19.53
CA TRP A 144 -6.86 9.07 19.69
C TRP A 144 -7.39 7.72 20.16
N PHE A 145 -6.63 6.63 20.01
CA PHE A 145 -7.08 5.27 20.29
C PHE A 145 -6.21 4.57 21.33
N ARG A 146 -6.77 3.54 21.96
CA ARG A 146 -6.05 2.70 22.92
C ARG A 146 -5.07 1.79 22.22
N PRO A 147 -3.93 1.40 22.87
CA PRO A 147 -2.95 0.50 22.25
C PRO A 147 -3.51 -0.84 21.78
N ASN A 148 -4.50 -1.38 22.50
CA ASN A 148 -5.16 -2.64 22.15
C ASN A 148 -6.10 -2.53 20.93
N GLU A 149 -6.49 -1.32 20.51
CA GLU A 149 -7.33 -1.05 19.34
C GLU A 149 -6.48 -0.87 18.07
N LEU A 150 -5.22 -0.43 18.20
CA LEU A 150 -4.38 0.02 17.07
C LEU A 150 -4.15 -1.07 16.02
N ALA A 151 -3.89 -2.31 16.43
CA ALA A 151 -3.66 -3.41 15.49
C ALA A 151 -4.91 -3.66 14.61
N THR A 152 -6.09 -3.67 15.22
CA THR A 152 -7.36 -3.86 14.50
C THR A 152 -7.63 -2.70 13.54
N LEU A 153 -7.48 -1.45 14.01
CA LEU A 153 -7.72 -0.26 13.19
C LEU A 153 -6.75 -0.18 12.02
N THR A 154 -5.47 -0.47 12.25
CA THR A 154 -4.46 -0.54 11.18
C THR A 154 -4.81 -1.62 10.16
N GLY A 155 -5.24 -2.80 10.61
CA GLY A 155 -5.69 -3.88 9.74
C GLY A 155 -6.92 -3.50 8.89
N VAL A 156 -7.91 -2.84 9.51
CA VAL A 156 -9.08 -2.32 8.77
C VAL A 156 -8.66 -1.27 7.74
N MET A 157 -7.75 -0.36 8.08
CA MET A 157 -7.26 0.66 7.15
C MET A 157 -6.56 0.04 5.93
N LEU A 158 -5.72 -0.97 6.13
CA LEU A 158 -5.07 -1.70 5.03
C LEU A 158 -6.08 -2.45 4.16
N THR A 159 -7.08 -3.10 4.78
CA THR A 159 -8.17 -3.75 4.05
C THR A 159 -8.98 -2.74 3.25
N TRP A 160 -9.25 -1.56 3.83
CA TRP A 160 -9.98 -0.49 3.16
C TRP A 160 -9.20 0.11 1.99
N GLY A 161 -7.87 0.11 2.04
CA GLY A 161 -7.03 0.42 0.89
C GLY A 161 -7.34 -0.47 -0.32
N ASN A 162 -7.58 -1.77 -0.11
CA ASN A 162 -7.97 -2.67 -1.20
C ASN A 162 -9.33 -2.32 -1.84
N VAL A 163 -10.25 -1.68 -1.09
CA VAL A 163 -11.47 -1.09 -1.67
C VAL A 163 -11.09 -0.03 -2.72
N GLY A 164 -10.03 0.76 -2.47
CA GLY A 164 -9.48 1.69 -3.45
C GLY A 164 -9.02 1.01 -4.74
N ALA A 165 -8.32 -0.12 -4.63
CA ALA A 165 -7.92 -0.91 -5.81
C ALA A 165 -9.12 -1.50 -6.57
N ILE A 166 -10.18 -1.90 -5.87
CA ILE A 166 -11.44 -2.33 -6.48
C ILE A 166 -12.09 -1.17 -7.24
N LEU A 167 -12.18 0.01 -6.62
CA LEU A 167 -12.75 1.20 -7.25
C LEU A 167 -11.93 1.67 -8.47
N ALA A 168 -10.62 1.47 -8.45
CA ALA A 168 -9.74 1.74 -9.59
C ALA A 168 -9.85 0.72 -10.73
N SER A 169 -10.64 -0.35 -10.58
CA SER A 169 -10.84 -1.38 -11.61
C SER A 169 -12.16 -1.14 -12.36
N ALA A 170 -13.20 -1.92 -12.06
CA ALA A 170 -14.47 -1.86 -12.77
C ALA A 170 -15.22 -0.52 -12.65
N PRO A 171 -15.32 0.13 -11.48
CA PRO A 171 -15.96 1.44 -11.38
C PRO A 171 -15.26 2.52 -12.20
N LEU A 172 -13.90 2.54 -12.17
CA LEU A 172 -13.14 3.47 -13.00
C LEU A 172 -13.32 3.17 -14.49
N ALA A 173 -13.28 1.90 -14.89
CA ALA A 173 -13.52 1.51 -16.30
C ALA A 173 -14.89 1.96 -16.80
N PHE A 174 -15.92 1.85 -15.97
CA PHE A 174 -17.27 2.34 -16.26
C PHE A 174 -17.29 3.87 -16.41
N LEU A 175 -16.69 4.60 -15.47
CA LEU A 175 -16.60 6.06 -15.53
C LEU A 175 -15.86 6.53 -16.79
N VAL A 176 -14.73 5.90 -17.10
CA VAL A 176 -13.94 6.19 -18.32
C VAL A 176 -14.74 5.92 -19.58
N GLY A 177 -15.59 4.90 -19.58
CA GLY A 177 -16.49 4.60 -20.69
C GLY A 177 -17.55 5.68 -20.94
N ILE A 178 -18.01 6.38 -19.90
CA ILE A 178 -19.06 7.42 -20.01
C ILE A 178 -18.47 8.78 -20.34
N VAL A 179 -17.45 9.23 -19.60
CA VAL A 179 -16.96 10.62 -19.66
C VAL A 179 -15.55 10.74 -20.26
N GLY A 180 -14.95 9.63 -20.64
CA GLY A 180 -13.57 9.56 -21.09
C GLY A 180 -12.57 9.60 -19.94
N TRP A 181 -11.32 9.17 -20.20
CA TRP A 181 -10.29 9.06 -19.17
C TRP A 181 -9.87 10.43 -18.60
N ARG A 182 -9.80 11.48 -19.43
CA ARG A 182 -9.41 12.83 -19.01
C ARG A 182 -10.37 13.39 -17.96
N ASN A 183 -11.66 13.40 -18.26
CA ASN A 183 -12.67 13.93 -17.34
C ASN A 183 -12.76 13.07 -16.07
N SER A 184 -12.57 11.76 -16.19
CA SER A 184 -12.53 10.88 -15.02
C SER A 184 -11.47 11.31 -14.02
N PHE A 185 -10.23 11.56 -14.48
CA PHE A 185 -9.14 12.00 -13.60
C PHE A 185 -9.31 13.44 -13.12
N LEU A 186 -9.91 14.33 -13.91
CA LEU A 186 -10.27 15.68 -13.47
C LEU A 186 -11.28 15.64 -12.31
N TRP A 187 -12.33 14.86 -12.44
CA TRP A 187 -13.34 14.73 -11.39
C TRP A 187 -12.77 14.08 -10.13
N LEU A 188 -11.94 13.06 -10.29
CA LEU A 188 -11.23 12.43 -9.18
C LEU A 188 -10.32 13.44 -8.45
N GLY A 189 -9.52 14.21 -9.18
CA GLY A 189 -8.67 15.25 -8.61
C GLY A 189 -9.48 16.31 -7.85
N ALA A 190 -10.59 16.78 -8.43
CA ALA A 190 -11.49 17.74 -7.75
C ALA A 190 -12.09 17.13 -6.46
N PHE A 191 -12.51 15.86 -6.51
CA PHE A 191 -13.04 15.15 -5.35
C PHE A 191 -11.99 14.98 -4.24
N MET A 192 -10.74 14.65 -4.60
CA MET A 192 -9.62 14.55 -3.67
C MET A 192 -9.31 15.91 -3.00
N ILE A 193 -9.43 17.03 -3.72
CA ILE A 193 -9.29 18.38 -3.13
C ILE A 193 -10.36 18.61 -2.06
N ILE A 194 -11.62 18.26 -2.36
CA ILE A 194 -12.73 18.39 -1.41
C ILE A 194 -12.45 17.56 -0.15
N ILE A 195 -12.02 16.30 -0.32
CA ILE A 195 -11.65 15.43 0.81
C ILE A 195 -10.52 16.07 1.62
N SER A 196 -9.49 16.60 0.97
CA SER A 196 -8.36 17.24 1.66
C SER A 196 -8.78 18.44 2.50
N ILE A 197 -9.70 19.28 1.98
CA ILE A 197 -10.27 20.41 2.72
C ILE A 197 -11.07 19.90 3.93
N ILE A 198 -11.88 18.87 3.75
CA ILE A 198 -12.66 18.26 4.82
C ILE A 198 -11.73 17.62 5.87
N ASP A 199 -10.67 16.93 5.44
CA ASP A 199 -9.64 16.40 6.34
C ASP A 199 -9.02 17.51 7.19
N TYR A 200 -8.63 18.62 6.56
CA TYR A 200 -8.07 19.75 7.27
C TYR A 200 -9.05 20.37 8.28
N ILE A 201 -10.34 20.43 7.98
CA ILE A 201 -11.35 20.97 8.86
C ILE A 201 -11.66 20.03 10.03
N ILE A 202 -11.82 18.75 9.75
CA ILE A 202 -12.30 17.75 10.72
C ILE A 202 -11.13 17.17 11.55
N VAL A 203 -10.07 16.71 10.91
CA VAL A 203 -8.98 16.02 11.61
C VAL A 203 -8.25 16.96 12.55
N ARG A 204 -7.88 16.44 13.75
CA ARG A 204 -7.04 17.14 14.74
C ARG A 204 -5.86 16.24 15.13
N ASN A 205 -4.73 16.85 15.48
CA ASN A 205 -3.53 16.10 15.81
C ASN A 205 -3.70 15.25 17.07
N LYS A 206 -4.38 15.80 18.08
CA LYS A 206 -4.61 15.15 19.38
C LYS A 206 -5.92 15.63 20.01
N PRO A 207 -6.51 14.87 20.94
CA PRO A 207 -7.75 15.28 21.63
C PRO A 207 -7.66 16.63 22.33
N SER A 208 -6.51 16.96 22.93
CA SER A 208 -6.29 18.22 23.63
C SER A 208 -6.37 19.46 22.76
N ASP A 209 -6.21 19.36 21.43
CA ASP A 209 -6.40 20.45 20.47
C ASP A 209 -7.88 20.95 20.43
N MET A 210 -8.80 20.13 20.96
CA MET A 210 -10.23 20.43 21.07
C MET A 210 -10.68 20.59 22.53
N GLY A 211 -9.75 20.61 23.49
CA GLY A 211 -10.06 20.60 24.92
C GLY A 211 -10.65 19.29 25.40
N TYR A 212 -10.48 18.20 24.67
CA TYR A 212 -10.90 16.86 25.07
C TYR A 212 -9.79 16.17 25.88
N PRO A 213 -10.16 15.33 26.87
CA PRO A 213 -9.19 14.50 27.57
C PRO A 213 -8.57 13.47 26.64
N THR A 214 -7.33 13.12 26.90
CA THR A 214 -6.63 12.01 26.23
C THR A 214 -7.21 10.67 26.67
N VAL A 215 -6.92 9.60 25.91
CA VAL A 215 -7.32 8.24 26.26
C VAL A 215 -6.72 7.83 27.63
N SER A 216 -5.48 8.22 27.91
CA SER A 216 -4.81 7.98 29.18
C SER A 216 -5.51 8.66 30.36
N GLU A 217 -5.98 9.89 30.19
CA GLU A 217 -6.74 10.62 31.22
C GLU A 217 -8.13 10.03 31.44
N ILE A 218 -8.80 9.53 30.40
CA ILE A 218 -10.12 8.88 30.52
C ILE A 218 -10.02 7.57 31.30
N ASP A 219 -9.01 6.76 30.98
CA ASP A 219 -8.83 5.43 31.55
C ASP A 219 -8.04 5.45 32.89
N GLY A 220 -7.39 6.59 33.21
CA GLY A 220 -6.52 6.71 34.39
C GLY A 220 -5.23 5.88 34.27
N ILE A 221 -4.81 5.54 33.05
CA ILE A 221 -3.64 4.69 32.77
C ILE A 221 -2.72 5.45 31.83
N ASP A 222 -1.45 5.57 32.19
CA ASP A 222 -0.44 6.08 31.25
C ASP A 222 -0.08 4.98 30.25
N TYR A 223 -0.68 5.04 29.06
CA TYR A 223 -0.45 4.09 28.01
C TYR A 223 0.92 4.24 27.33
N TYR A 224 1.50 5.43 27.41
CA TYR A 224 2.75 5.77 26.72
C TYR A 224 3.74 6.42 27.71
N PRO A 225 4.13 5.72 28.79
CA PRO A 225 5.09 6.25 29.74
C PRO A 225 6.36 6.63 28.98
N ALA A 226 6.94 7.77 29.34
CA ALA A 226 8.14 8.29 28.69
C ALA A 226 9.19 7.17 28.60
N GLN A 227 9.55 6.78 27.38
CA GLN A 227 10.54 5.73 27.16
C GLN A 227 11.83 6.12 27.86
N THR A 228 12.26 5.30 28.80
CA THR A 228 13.52 5.47 29.50
C THR A 228 14.66 5.57 28.49
N ALA A 229 15.53 6.55 28.65
CA ALA A 229 16.62 6.91 27.72
C ALA A 229 17.59 5.75 27.38
N ALA A 230 17.52 4.63 28.10
CA ALA A 230 18.41 3.48 27.97
C ALA A 230 18.21 2.60 26.71
N GLN A 231 17.18 2.83 25.87
CA GLN A 231 16.90 2.01 24.68
C GLN A 231 16.79 2.80 23.36
N LYS A 232 17.23 4.05 23.31
CA LYS A 232 17.20 4.84 22.07
C LYS A 232 18.42 4.50 21.20
N THR A 233 18.31 3.48 20.37
CA THR A 233 19.24 3.33 19.25
C THR A 233 18.95 4.43 18.22
N THR A 234 20.01 5.09 17.75
CA THR A 234 19.88 6.14 16.74
C THR A 234 19.47 5.52 15.39
N PHE A 235 18.62 6.20 14.60
CA PHE A 235 18.28 5.78 13.24
C PHE A 235 19.50 5.35 12.43
N LYS A 236 20.59 6.12 12.49
CA LYS A 236 21.86 5.82 11.80
C LYS A 236 22.45 4.45 12.22
N GLN A 237 22.41 4.12 13.50
CA GLN A 237 22.89 2.83 14.01
C GLN A 237 22.01 1.68 13.48
N ASN A 238 20.68 1.82 13.57
CA ASN A 238 19.74 0.82 13.08
C ASN A 238 19.88 0.60 11.57
N PHE A 239 20.05 1.67 10.80
CA PHE A 239 20.25 1.63 9.36
C PHE A 239 21.51 0.82 8.98
N PHE A 240 22.67 1.13 9.56
CA PHE A 240 23.90 0.40 9.25
C PHE A 240 23.88 -1.04 9.79
N THR A 241 23.23 -1.29 10.92
CA THR A 241 23.03 -2.65 11.43
C THR A 241 22.22 -3.48 10.45
N LEU A 242 21.12 -2.92 9.93
CA LEU A 242 20.24 -3.59 8.97
C LEU A 242 20.98 -3.97 7.68
N LEU A 243 21.76 -3.05 7.12
CA LEU A 243 22.54 -3.28 5.90
C LEU A 243 23.57 -4.42 6.02
N LYS A 244 24.03 -4.73 7.24
CA LYS A 244 24.95 -5.83 7.52
C LYS A 244 24.24 -7.18 7.68
N MET A 245 22.91 -7.19 7.83
CA MET A 245 22.15 -8.41 8.06
C MET A 245 21.91 -9.15 6.73
N LYS A 246 22.35 -10.40 6.61
CA LYS A 246 22.06 -11.26 5.45
C LYS A 246 20.56 -11.40 5.20
N ASN A 247 19.77 -11.63 6.25
CA ASN A 247 18.32 -11.76 6.15
C ASN A 247 17.67 -10.53 5.54
N TYR A 248 18.20 -9.31 5.80
CA TYR A 248 17.67 -8.08 5.19
C TYR A 248 17.69 -8.15 3.68
N TRP A 249 18.82 -8.50 3.07
CA TRP A 249 18.94 -8.53 1.61
C TRP A 249 18.12 -9.64 0.97
N LEU A 250 18.04 -10.80 1.62
CA LEU A 250 17.22 -11.92 1.13
C LEU A 250 15.72 -11.61 1.19
N ILE A 251 15.24 -11.01 2.29
CA ILE A 251 13.85 -10.57 2.43
C ILE A 251 13.56 -9.39 1.49
N SER A 252 14.53 -8.50 1.27
CA SER A 252 14.40 -7.38 0.33
C SER A 252 14.26 -7.86 -1.12
N LEU A 253 15.03 -8.88 -1.53
CA LEU A 253 14.86 -9.50 -2.86
C LEU A 253 13.47 -10.13 -2.99
N TYR A 254 13.01 -10.86 -1.96
CA TYR A 254 11.65 -11.38 -1.93
C TYR A 254 10.62 -10.26 -2.08
N ALA A 255 10.76 -9.17 -1.31
CA ALA A 255 9.87 -8.02 -1.34
C ALA A 255 9.82 -7.37 -2.73
N PHE A 256 10.99 -7.17 -3.34
CA PHE A 256 11.14 -6.59 -4.66
C PHE A 256 10.39 -7.39 -5.72
N VAL A 257 10.58 -8.72 -5.77
CA VAL A 257 9.97 -9.55 -6.81
C VAL A 257 8.48 -9.77 -6.62
N ILE A 258 8.03 -10.01 -5.39
CA ILE A 258 6.60 -10.27 -5.15
C ILE A 258 5.76 -9.04 -5.43
N TYR A 259 6.14 -7.88 -4.90
CA TYR A 259 5.37 -6.65 -5.12
C TYR A 259 5.56 -6.10 -6.54
N GLY A 260 6.73 -6.35 -7.12
CA GLY A 260 7.00 -6.06 -8.54
C GLY A 260 6.02 -6.78 -9.46
N THR A 261 5.85 -8.07 -9.28
CA THR A 261 4.90 -8.85 -10.11
C THR A 261 3.46 -8.44 -9.87
N VAL A 262 3.08 -8.11 -8.62
CA VAL A 262 1.75 -7.57 -8.30
C VAL A 262 1.49 -6.26 -9.04
N MET A 263 2.36 -5.29 -8.88
CA MET A 263 2.16 -3.95 -9.48
C MET A 263 2.36 -3.94 -10.99
N GLY A 264 3.25 -4.79 -11.51
CA GLY A 264 3.41 -4.98 -12.94
C GLY A 264 2.16 -5.56 -13.57
N PHE A 265 1.65 -6.66 -13.05
CA PHE A 265 0.49 -7.36 -13.63
C PHE A 265 -0.84 -6.67 -13.30
N GLN A 266 -1.21 -6.62 -12.02
CA GLN A 266 -2.48 -6.01 -11.57
C GLN A 266 -2.49 -4.49 -11.86
N GLY A 267 -1.39 -3.82 -11.58
CA GLY A 267 -1.30 -2.36 -11.66
C GLY A 267 -1.17 -1.81 -13.07
N LEU A 268 -0.86 -2.65 -14.08
CA LEU A 268 -0.67 -2.15 -15.45
C LEU A 268 -1.05 -3.15 -16.54
N TRP A 269 -0.47 -4.37 -16.58
CA TRP A 269 -0.44 -5.18 -17.80
C TRP A 269 -1.61 -6.16 -17.97
N PHE A 270 -2.40 -6.45 -16.92
CA PHE A 270 -3.52 -7.39 -17.05
C PHE A 270 -4.60 -6.92 -18.03
N ILE A 271 -5.02 -5.65 -17.98
CA ILE A 271 -6.09 -5.15 -18.87
C ILE A 271 -5.64 -5.13 -20.32
N PRO A 272 -4.45 -4.60 -20.69
CA PRO A 272 -3.92 -4.73 -22.04
C PRO A 272 -3.84 -6.19 -22.54
N TYR A 273 -3.36 -7.11 -21.71
CA TYR A 273 -3.32 -8.53 -22.01
C TYR A 273 -4.71 -9.10 -22.29
N ALA A 274 -5.65 -8.87 -21.41
CA ALA A 274 -7.00 -9.39 -21.54
C ALA A 274 -7.71 -8.87 -22.81
N GLN A 275 -7.44 -7.62 -23.23
CA GLN A 275 -7.99 -7.05 -24.43
C GLN A 275 -7.29 -7.53 -25.71
N GLN A 276 -5.96 -7.61 -25.71
CA GLN A 276 -5.18 -7.87 -26.91
C GLN A 276 -5.08 -9.35 -27.24
N VAL A 277 -4.93 -10.21 -26.22
CA VAL A 277 -4.73 -11.66 -26.40
C VAL A 277 -6.05 -12.42 -26.23
N VAL A 278 -6.80 -12.13 -25.13
CA VAL A 278 -8.03 -12.88 -24.85
C VAL A 278 -9.25 -12.30 -25.60
N GLY A 279 -9.13 -11.05 -26.10
CA GLY A 279 -10.20 -10.39 -26.87
C GLY A 279 -11.35 -9.88 -26.00
N LEU A 280 -11.14 -9.70 -24.68
CA LEU A 280 -12.19 -9.29 -23.77
C LEU A 280 -12.48 -7.78 -23.86
N PRO A 281 -13.75 -7.37 -23.74
CA PRO A 281 -14.08 -5.97 -23.51
C PRO A 281 -13.40 -5.44 -22.25
N LYS A 282 -12.98 -4.16 -22.27
CA LYS A 282 -12.30 -3.49 -21.16
C LYS A 282 -13.04 -3.64 -19.83
N GLN A 283 -14.37 -3.44 -19.84
CA GLN A 283 -15.20 -3.55 -18.64
C GLN A 283 -15.17 -4.97 -18.06
N GLN A 284 -15.19 -6.00 -18.91
CA GLN A 284 -15.13 -7.38 -18.46
C GLN A 284 -13.77 -7.72 -17.87
N ALA A 285 -12.67 -7.27 -18.49
CA ALA A 285 -11.33 -7.41 -17.95
C ALA A 285 -11.20 -6.72 -16.58
N ALA A 286 -11.73 -5.51 -16.45
CA ALA A 286 -11.72 -4.76 -15.19
C ALA A 286 -12.57 -5.44 -14.10
N ASN A 287 -13.71 -6.05 -14.45
CA ASN A 287 -14.53 -6.83 -13.53
C ASN A 287 -13.77 -8.06 -13.00
N MET A 288 -13.01 -8.74 -13.85
CA MET A 288 -12.17 -9.87 -13.45
C MET A 288 -11.04 -9.41 -12.52
N LEU A 289 -10.41 -8.28 -12.84
CA LEU A 289 -9.29 -7.74 -12.06
C LEU A 289 -9.66 -7.41 -10.61
N MET A 290 -10.93 -7.11 -10.32
CA MET A 290 -11.42 -6.88 -8.95
C MET A 290 -11.22 -8.08 -8.02
N PHE A 291 -11.13 -9.31 -8.55
CA PHE A 291 -10.92 -10.51 -7.73
C PHE A 291 -9.53 -10.59 -7.13
N TRP A 292 -8.55 -9.92 -7.73
CA TRP A 292 -7.20 -9.86 -7.17
C TRP A 292 -7.14 -9.15 -5.80
N PRO A 293 -7.56 -7.88 -5.63
CA PRO A 293 -7.54 -7.23 -4.33
C PRO A 293 -8.44 -7.90 -3.28
N ILE A 294 -9.54 -8.54 -3.71
CA ILE A 294 -10.38 -9.35 -2.80
C ILE A 294 -9.57 -10.55 -2.27
N GLY A 295 -8.93 -11.30 -3.17
CA GLY A 295 -8.05 -12.40 -2.79
C GLY A 295 -6.91 -11.93 -1.88
N MET A 296 -6.27 -10.81 -2.21
CA MET A 296 -5.16 -10.25 -1.45
C MET A 296 -5.57 -9.84 -0.02
N ALA A 297 -6.73 -9.22 0.16
CA ALA A 297 -7.23 -8.86 1.48
C ALA A 297 -7.41 -10.10 2.38
N LEU A 298 -8.02 -11.17 1.86
CA LEU A 298 -8.18 -12.44 2.57
C LEU A 298 -6.84 -13.16 2.77
N GLY A 299 -5.97 -13.13 1.77
CA GLY A 299 -4.64 -13.75 1.80
C GLY A 299 -3.71 -13.13 2.83
N CYS A 300 -3.71 -11.80 2.97
CA CYS A 300 -2.93 -11.11 4.00
C CYS A 300 -3.34 -11.53 5.41
N PHE A 301 -4.65 -11.62 5.67
CA PHE A 301 -5.17 -12.13 6.94
C PHE A 301 -4.78 -13.59 7.17
N ALA A 302 -5.01 -14.46 6.18
CA ALA A 302 -4.69 -15.87 6.25
C ALA A 302 -3.19 -16.13 6.48
N ALA A 303 -2.31 -15.37 5.80
CA ALA A 303 -0.87 -15.46 5.96
C ALA A 303 -0.41 -15.03 7.36
N GLY A 304 -0.97 -13.95 7.90
CA GLY A 304 -0.71 -13.53 9.28
C GLY A 304 -1.11 -14.62 10.29
N PHE A 305 -2.34 -15.13 10.18
CA PHE A 305 -2.85 -16.21 11.03
C PHE A 305 -2.03 -17.51 10.89
N ALA A 306 -1.71 -17.91 9.68
CA ALA A 306 -0.89 -19.11 9.42
C ALA A 306 0.52 -18.96 10.02
N SER A 307 1.12 -17.79 9.90
CA SER A 307 2.44 -17.50 10.46
C SER A 307 2.45 -17.54 11.98
N ASP A 308 1.40 -17.06 12.64
CA ASP A 308 1.36 -16.94 14.11
C ASP A 308 0.85 -18.20 14.80
N ARG A 309 -0.12 -18.90 14.21
CA ARG A 309 -0.87 -19.99 14.87
C ARG A 309 -0.58 -21.36 14.29
N ILE A 310 -0.46 -21.50 12.95
CA ILE A 310 -0.35 -22.81 12.27
C ILE A 310 1.12 -23.19 12.13
N LEU A 311 1.87 -22.46 11.33
CA LEU A 311 3.27 -22.79 11.00
C LEU A 311 4.26 -22.32 12.06
N LYS A 312 3.88 -21.31 12.86
CA LYS A 312 4.72 -20.69 13.90
C LYS A 312 6.11 -20.31 13.38
N SER A 313 6.18 -19.88 12.11
CA SER A 313 7.39 -19.54 11.38
C SER A 313 7.08 -18.52 10.29
N ARG A 314 7.74 -17.37 10.37
CA ARG A 314 7.62 -16.30 9.36
C ARG A 314 8.15 -16.78 8.02
N ARG A 315 9.33 -17.39 8.05
CA ARG A 315 10.02 -17.94 6.88
C ARG A 315 9.16 -18.97 6.14
N LYS A 316 8.66 -20.01 6.85
CA LYS A 316 7.87 -21.08 6.22
C LYS A 316 6.60 -20.54 5.59
N THR A 317 5.90 -19.61 6.25
CA THR A 317 4.68 -19.01 5.71
C THR A 317 4.94 -18.25 4.43
N SER A 318 5.97 -17.38 4.42
CA SER A 318 6.33 -16.61 3.23
C SER A 318 6.85 -17.50 2.11
N LEU A 319 7.64 -18.56 2.43
CA LEU A 319 8.17 -19.49 1.45
C LEU A 319 7.05 -20.31 0.78
N TYR A 320 6.18 -20.94 1.56
CA TYR A 320 5.12 -21.78 1.00
C TYR A 320 4.10 -20.95 0.22
N GLY A 321 3.74 -19.77 0.74
CA GLY A 321 2.88 -18.84 0.00
C GLY A 321 3.49 -18.42 -1.34
N MET A 322 4.80 -18.11 -1.37
CA MET A 322 5.51 -17.78 -2.61
C MET A 322 5.53 -18.96 -3.59
N ILE A 323 5.81 -20.19 -3.14
CA ILE A 323 5.80 -21.37 -4.01
C ILE A 323 4.43 -21.55 -4.66
N ILE A 324 3.34 -21.44 -3.88
CA ILE A 324 1.99 -21.56 -4.44
C ILE A 324 1.69 -20.38 -5.37
N TYR A 325 2.13 -19.16 -5.02
CA TYR A 325 2.00 -18.01 -5.90
C TYR A 325 2.73 -18.22 -7.25
N VAL A 326 3.93 -18.80 -7.25
CA VAL A 326 4.63 -19.19 -8.49
C VAL A 326 3.77 -20.15 -9.32
N VAL A 327 3.16 -21.15 -8.68
CA VAL A 327 2.28 -22.11 -9.39
C VAL A 327 1.10 -21.40 -10.07
N THR A 328 0.54 -20.35 -9.46
CA THR A 328 -0.55 -19.60 -10.10
C THR A 328 -0.13 -18.85 -11.37
N TRP A 329 1.17 -18.64 -11.60
CA TRP A 329 1.69 -18.02 -12.83
C TRP A 329 1.85 -19.00 -14.00
N ILE A 330 1.85 -20.33 -13.74
CA ILE A 330 2.02 -21.35 -14.79
C ILE A 330 1.00 -21.21 -15.93
N PRO A 331 -0.32 -21.04 -15.66
CA PRO A 331 -1.29 -20.88 -16.74
C PRO A 331 -0.99 -19.65 -17.63
N LEU A 332 -0.56 -18.54 -17.03
CA LEU A 332 -0.22 -17.33 -17.77
C LEU A 332 1.07 -17.47 -18.57
N ALA A 333 2.11 -18.10 -18.01
CA ALA A 333 3.40 -18.25 -18.64
C ALA A 333 3.38 -19.22 -19.84
N PHE A 334 2.58 -20.28 -19.77
CA PHE A 334 2.58 -21.34 -20.79
C PHE A 334 1.32 -21.37 -21.67
N PHE A 335 0.19 -20.91 -21.16
CA PHE A 335 -1.12 -21.05 -21.81
C PHE A 335 -1.86 -19.72 -21.99
N ALA A 336 -1.15 -18.57 -22.02
CA ALA A 336 -1.76 -17.23 -22.04
C ALA A 336 -2.84 -17.04 -23.13
N GLY A 337 -2.66 -17.66 -24.31
CA GLY A 337 -3.61 -17.58 -25.42
C GLY A 337 -4.80 -18.56 -25.34
N SER A 338 -4.76 -19.53 -24.42
CA SER A 338 -5.71 -20.63 -24.35
C SER A 338 -6.53 -20.68 -23.08
N ILE A 339 -6.34 -19.70 -22.15
CA ILE A 339 -7.07 -19.65 -20.89
C ILE A 339 -8.51 -19.25 -21.14
N PRO A 340 -9.52 -20.07 -20.77
CA PRO A 340 -10.93 -19.68 -20.89
C PRO A 340 -11.22 -18.44 -20.05
N PRO A 341 -12.02 -17.47 -20.56
CA PRO A 341 -12.31 -16.23 -19.84
C PRO A 341 -12.80 -16.44 -18.40
N ASN A 342 -13.66 -17.40 -18.17
CA ASN A 342 -14.21 -17.66 -16.84
C ASN A 342 -13.16 -18.15 -15.81
N MET A 343 -12.05 -18.70 -16.26
CA MET A 343 -10.96 -19.15 -15.39
C MET A 343 -10.14 -17.98 -14.81
N PHE A 344 -10.24 -16.78 -15.37
CA PHE A 344 -9.56 -15.61 -14.80
C PHE A 344 -10.10 -15.21 -13.43
N TYR A 345 -11.39 -15.42 -13.15
CA TYR A 345 -11.95 -15.11 -11.83
C TYR A 345 -11.25 -15.88 -10.69
N PRO A 346 -11.24 -17.22 -10.69
CA PRO A 346 -10.55 -18.00 -9.66
C PRO A 346 -9.02 -17.83 -9.73
N LEU A 347 -8.44 -17.66 -10.92
CA LEU A 347 -7.00 -17.47 -11.09
C LEU A 347 -6.55 -16.16 -10.42
N LEU A 348 -7.18 -15.03 -10.73
CA LEU A 348 -6.85 -13.72 -10.17
C LEU A 348 -7.10 -13.68 -8.65
N PHE A 349 -8.16 -14.33 -8.19
CA PHE A 349 -8.41 -14.49 -6.76
C PHE A 349 -7.27 -15.29 -6.08
N ALA A 350 -6.87 -16.42 -6.65
CA ALA A 350 -5.79 -17.26 -6.10
C ALA A 350 -4.44 -16.50 -6.12
N MET A 351 -4.13 -15.81 -7.22
CA MET A 351 -2.93 -14.96 -7.32
C MET A 351 -2.93 -13.89 -6.23
N GLY A 352 -4.05 -13.19 -6.05
CA GLY A 352 -4.22 -12.21 -4.98
C GLY A 352 -4.05 -12.84 -3.59
N PHE A 353 -4.69 -13.97 -3.34
CA PHE A 353 -4.65 -14.66 -2.04
C PHE A 353 -3.24 -15.08 -1.65
N PHE A 354 -2.52 -15.76 -2.53
CA PHE A 354 -1.19 -16.29 -2.20
C PHE A 354 -0.10 -15.21 -2.21
N CYS A 355 -0.26 -14.10 -2.97
CA CYS A 355 0.65 -12.98 -2.84
C CYS A 355 0.60 -12.34 -1.45
N GLY A 356 -0.51 -12.46 -0.71
CA GLY A 356 -0.64 -11.99 0.67
C GLY A 356 0.41 -12.55 1.64
N ALA A 357 1.11 -13.62 1.26
CA ALA A 357 2.22 -14.19 2.02
C ALA A 357 3.45 -13.25 2.20
N TYR A 358 3.42 -12.04 1.65
CA TYR A 358 4.43 -11.02 1.94
C TYR A 358 4.29 -10.39 3.33
N VAL A 359 3.11 -10.44 3.94
CA VAL A 359 2.82 -9.76 5.23
C VAL A 359 3.73 -10.22 6.39
N PRO A 360 4.00 -11.52 6.60
CA PRO A 360 4.89 -11.95 7.66
C PRO A 360 6.32 -11.39 7.58
N ASN A 361 6.76 -10.87 6.43
CA ASN A 361 8.10 -10.34 6.25
C ASN A 361 8.38 -9.09 7.10
N TYR A 362 7.34 -8.29 7.40
CA TYR A 362 7.46 -7.14 8.28
C TYR A 362 7.84 -7.54 9.71
N ALA A 363 7.32 -8.65 10.19
CA ALA A 363 7.72 -9.21 11.47
C ALA A 363 9.07 -9.95 11.35
N HIS A 364 9.27 -10.73 10.27
CA HIS A 364 10.47 -11.52 10.06
C HIS A 364 11.76 -10.69 10.09
N ILE A 365 11.74 -9.49 9.49
CA ILE A 365 12.91 -8.59 9.46
C ILE A 365 13.18 -7.96 10.83
N ALA A 366 12.15 -7.81 11.66
CA ALA A 366 12.23 -7.18 12.97
C ALA A 366 12.42 -8.18 14.13
N ASP A 367 12.11 -9.46 13.91
CA ASP A 367 12.21 -10.52 14.92
C ASP A 367 13.66 -10.63 15.45
N GLY A 368 13.81 -10.71 16.76
CA GLY A 368 15.11 -10.78 17.43
C GLY A 368 15.83 -9.43 17.55
N GLN A 369 15.19 -8.32 17.21
CA GLN A 369 15.73 -6.97 17.32
C GLN A 369 14.97 -6.15 18.38
N PRO A 370 15.59 -5.09 18.97
CA PRO A 370 14.89 -4.17 19.87
C PRO A 370 13.67 -3.51 19.20
N SER A 371 12.65 -3.17 19.98
CA SER A 371 11.44 -2.50 19.46
C SER A 371 11.72 -1.19 18.71
N SER A 372 12.75 -0.45 19.11
CA SER A 372 13.25 0.76 18.41
C SER A 372 13.75 0.50 16.98
N PHE A 373 14.05 -0.76 16.64
CA PHE A 373 14.51 -1.17 15.31
C PHE A 373 13.38 -1.40 14.32
N MET A 374 12.17 -1.73 14.80
CA MET A 374 11.03 -2.12 13.95
C MET A 374 10.64 -1.05 12.93
N ALA A 375 10.58 0.22 13.34
CA ALA A 375 10.20 1.30 12.44
C ALA A 375 11.23 1.48 11.30
N THR A 376 12.52 1.40 11.61
CA THR A 376 13.59 1.51 10.61
C THR A 376 13.58 0.32 9.67
N SER A 377 13.49 -0.91 10.19
CA SER A 377 13.50 -2.13 9.37
C SER A 377 12.29 -2.21 8.42
N ASN A 378 11.09 -1.88 8.90
CA ASN A 378 9.89 -1.88 8.08
C ASN A 378 9.91 -0.77 7.02
N GLY A 379 10.40 0.44 7.38
CA GLY A 379 10.58 1.52 6.42
C GLY A 379 11.56 1.16 5.30
N MET A 380 12.70 0.56 5.66
CA MET A 380 13.71 0.10 4.70
C MET A 380 13.20 -1.04 3.81
N LEU A 381 12.41 -1.96 4.37
CA LEU A 381 11.78 -3.04 3.59
C LEU A 381 10.74 -2.49 2.61
N ASN A 382 9.96 -1.50 3.01
CA ASN A 382 8.98 -0.84 2.14
C ASN A 382 9.60 -0.23 0.89
N ILE A 383 10.81 0.30 0.97
CA ILE A 383 11.54 0.84 -0.18
C ILE A 383 11.66 -0.24 -1.27
N TRP A 384 12.03 -1.47 -0.90
CA TRP A 384 12.18 -2.56 -1.86
C TRP A 384 10.86 -3.01 -2.48
N TYR A 385 9.76 -3.01 -1.73
CA TYR A 385 8.43 -3.23 -2.31
C TYR A 385 8.13 -2.19 -3.40
N PHE A 386 8.33 -0.91 -3.12
CA PHE A 386 7.99 0.15 -4.08
C PHE A 386 8.95 0.24 -5.26
N ILE A 387 10.24 0.04 -5.05
CA ILE A 387 11.22 -0.07 -6.17
C ILE A 387 10.89 -1.28 -7.04
N GLY A 388 10.50 -2.40 -6.44
CA GLY A 388 10.00 -3.57 -7.17
C GLY A 388 8.77 -3.23 -8.02
N GLY A 389 7.76 -2.59 -7.41
CA GLY A 389 6.57 -2.14 -8.13
C GLY A 389 6.87 -1.22 -9.31
N ALA A 390 7.80 -0.27 -9.14
CA ALA A 390 8.27 0.60 -10.21
C ALA A 390 9.01 -0.19 -11.31
N GLY A 391 9.99 -0.98 -10.90
CA GLY A 391 10.87 -1.69 -11.82
C GLY A 391 10.11 -2.67 -12.72
N TYR A 392 9.20 -3.46 -12.16
CA TYR A 392 8.46 -4.47 -12.94
C TYR A 392 7.50 -3.87 -13.94
N GLN A 393 6.89 -2.73 -13.67
CA GLN A 393 6.02 -2.06 -14.66
C GLN A 393 6.81 -1.70 -15.93
N ALA A 394 8.03 -1.19 -15.77
CA ALA A 394 8.92 -0.85 -16.88
C ALA A 394 9.54 -2.11 -17.51
N LEU A 395 10.07 -3.05 -16.71
CA LEU A 395 10.72 -4.27 -17.21
C LEU A 395 9.77 -5.15 -18.01
N MET A 396 8.53 -5.33 -17.55
CA MET A 396 7.51 -6.05 -18.33
C MET A 396 7.23 -5.34 -19.65
N GLY A 397 7.23 -4.01 -19.70
CA GLY A 397 7.13 -3.24 -20.92
C GLY A 397 8.31 -3.46 -21.87
N VAL A 398 9.54 -3.50 -21.34
CA VAL A 398 10.74 -3.82 -22.14
C VAL A 398 10.62 -5.21 -22.78
N VAL A 399 10.20 -6.22 -22.02
CA VAL A 399 10.02 -7.58 -22.55
C VAL A 399 8.96 -7.60 -23.66
N LEU A 400 7.83 -6.88 -23.47
CA LEU A 400 6.81 -6.77 -24.53
C LEU A 400 7.34 -6.09 -25.80
N ASP A 401 8.09 -4.99 -25.66
CA ASP A 401 8.64 -4.25 -26.80
C ASP A 401 9.70 -5.05 -27.57
N MET A 402 10.40 -6.03 -26.95
CA MET A 402 11.34 -6.93 -27.64
C MET A 402 10.68 -7.78 -28.74
N TYR A 403 9.39 -8.09 -28.58
CA TYR A 403 8.62 -8.86 -29.56
C TYR A 403 7.96 -7.98 -30.63
N GLY A 404 7.85 -6.66 -30.37
CA GLY A 404 7.15 -5.74 -31.25
C GLY A 404 5.64 -5.95 -31.30
N LYS A 405 4.96 -5.10 -32.07
CA LYS A 405 3.51 -5.19 -32.30
C LYS A 405 3.24 -5.75 -33.68
N VAL A 406 2.28 -6.67 -33.78
CA VAL A 406 1.70 -7.17 -35.02
C VAL A 406 0.27 -6.63 -35.08
N ASP A 407 -0.09 -5.95 -36.17
CA ASP A 407 -1.40 -5.28 -36.33
C ASP A 407 -1.79 -4.38 -35.16
N GLY A 408 -0.82 -3.68 -34.58
CA GLY A 408 -1.02 -2.75 -33.48
C GLY A 408 -1.19 -3.40 -32.09
N LYS A 409 -1.10 -4.73 -31.98
CA LYS A 409 -1.23 -5.51 -30.74
C LYS A 409 0.06 -6.28 -30.46
N PHE A 410 0.34 -6.52 -29.21
CA PHE A 410 1.42 -7.44 -28.83
C PHE A 410 0.96 -8.89 -29.04
N PRO A 411 1.79 -9.74 -29.64
CA PRO A 411 1.46 -11.15 -29.84
C PRO A 411 1.41 -11.90 -28.50
N VAL A 412 0.77 -13.07 -28.50
CA VAL A 412 0.61 -13.88 -27.27
C VAL A 412 1.96 -14.31 -26.69
N GLU A 413 2.96 -14.57 -27.54
CA GLU A 413 4.32 -14.94 -27.18
C GLU A 413 5.02 -13.84 -26.34
N ALA A 414 4.76 -12.56 -26.67
CA ALA A 414 5.27 -11.43 -25.91
C ALA A 414 4.77 -11.43 -24.47
N TYR A 415 3.48 -11.70 -24.29
CA TYR A 415 2.87 -11.81 -22.94
C TYR A 415 3.34 -13.08 -22.22
N GLN A 416 3.46 -14.21 -22.91
CA GLN A 416 4.02 -15.43 -22.32
C GLN A 416 5.44 -15.21 -21.81
N ALA A 417 6.32 -14.60 -22.62
CA ALA A 417 7.68 -14.27 -22.21
C ALA A 417 7.70 -13.32 -21.00
N THR A 418 6.80 -12.33 -20.99
CA THR A 418 6.66 -11.39 -19.87
C THR A 418 6.21 -12.09 -18.58
N PHE A 419 5.26 -13.01 -18.67
CA PHE A 419 4.79 -13.80 -17.52
C PHE A 419 5.81 -14.85 -17.08
N MET A 420 6.57 -15.42 -18.01
CA MET A 420 7.70 -16.29 -17.70
C MET A 420 8.80 -15.54 -16.94
N PHE A 421 9.14 -14.31 -17.36
CA PHE A 421 10.05 -13.43 -16.62
C PHE A 421 9.57 -13.21 -15.17
N CYS A 422 8.28 -12.93 -14.97
CA CYS A 422 7.70 -12.80 -13.65
C CYS A 422 7.82 -14.09 -12.83
N MET A 423 7.47 -15.24 -13.42
CA MET A 423 7.53 -16.54 -12.76
C MET A 423 8.96 -16.90 -12.35
N VAL A 424 9.94 -16.73 -13.23
CA VAL A 424 11.36 -17.02 -12.94
C VAL A 424 11.87 -16.12 -11.81
N SER A 425 11.53 -14.84 -11.85
CA SER A 425 11.94 -13.91 -10.78
C SER A 425 11.31 -14.26 -9.42
N LEU A 426 10.06 -14.73 -9.40
CA LEU A 426 9.41 -15.22 -8.18
C LEU A 426 10.08 -16.48 -7.63
N VAL A 427 10.57 -17.39 -8.50
CA VAL A 427 11.39 -18.53 -8.08
C VAL A 427 12.68 -18.05 -7.39
N ALA A 428 13.35 -17.02 -7.94
CA ALA A 428 14.51 -16.41 -7.27
C ALA A 428 14.13 -15.83 -5.89
N GLY A 429 12.96 -15.21 -5.75
CA GLY A 429 12.42 -14.75 -4.47
C GLY A 429 12.15 -15.91 -3.48
N ALA A 430 11.61 -17.03 -3.95
CA ALA A 430 11.41 -18.22 -3.14
C ALA A 430 12.74 -18.81 -2.66
N VAL A 431 13.73 -18.88 -3.54
CA VAL A 431 15.10 -19.35 -3.22
C VAL A 431 15.73 -18.39 -2.17
N ALA A 432 15.60 -17.08 -2.35
CA ALA A 432 16.09 -16.12 -1.36
C ALA A 432 15.43 -16.37 0.02
N MET A 433 14.11 -16.54 0.07
CA MET A 433 13.39 -16.82 1.31
C MET A 433 13.81 -18.16 1.94
N TYR A 434 14.12 -19.17 1.14
CA TYR A 434 14.65 -20.45 1.62
C TYR A 434 15.96 -20.30 2.40
N PHE A 435 16.82 -19.39 2.02
CA PHE A 435 18.10 -19.11 2.69
C PHE A 435 18.01 -18.14 3.86
N THR A 436 16.83 -17.61 4.20
CA THR A 436 16.64 -16.84 5.44
C THR A 436 16.60 -17.74 6.65
N THR A 437 16.75 -17.17 7.82
CA THR A 437 16.63 -17.90 9.11
C THR A 437 15.53 -17.23 9.94
N ASP A 438 14.65 -18.05 10.56
CA ASP A 438 13.72 -17.52 11.56
C ASP A 438 14.50 -17.09 12.80
N SER A 439 14.36 -15.83 13.20
CA SER A 439 14.86 -15.34 14.48
C SER A 439 13.81 -15.65 15.56
N LYS A 440 14.26 -16.15 16.73
CA LYS A 440 13.35 -16.28 17.86
C LYS A 440 13.00 -14.87 18.36
N PRO A 441 11.71 -14.57 18.60
CA PRO A 441 11.35 -13.30 19.20
C PRO A 441 12.06 -13.15 20.56
N ILE A 442 12.61 -11.97 20.85
CA ILE A 442 13.15 -11.67 22.18
C ILE A 442 11.93 -11.58 23.12
N ILE A 443 11.66 -12.66 23.82
CA ILE A 443 10.69 -12.64 24.91
C ILE A 443 11.37 -11.89 26.06
N THR A 444 11.15 -10.58 26.16
CA THR A 444 11.42 -9.86 27.40
C THR A 444 10.57 -10.51 28.48
N LYS A 445 11.18 -11.34 29.34
CA LYS A 445 10.53 -11.77 30.59
C LYS A 445 10.02 -10.49 31.26
N LYS A 446 8.69 -10.36 31.40
CA LYS A 446 8.15 -9.39 32.34
C LYS A 446 8.90 -9.65 33.66
N ALA A 447 9.57 -8.64 34.16
CA ALA A 447 10.02 -8.64 35.53
C ALA A 447 8.81 -8.90 36.41
N ALA A 448 8.85 -9.99 37.15
CA ALA A 448 7.82 -10.42 38.08
C ALA A 448 7.70 -9.40 39.22
#